data_ab2bf0b5a11e1cc218e11ef2c82c7068
#
_entry.id   ab2bf0b5a11e1cc218e11ef2c82c7068
#
_cell.length_a   1.000
_cell.length_b   1.000
_cell.length_c   1.000
_cell.angle_alpha   90.00
_cell.angle_beta   90.00
_cell.angle_gamma   90.00
#
_symmetry.space_group_name_H-M   'P 1'
#
loop_
_entity.id
_entity.type
_entity.pdbx_description
1 polymer ?
#
loop_
_entity_poly.entity_id
_entity_poly.type
_entity_poly.pdbx_seq_one_letter_code
_entity_poly.pdbx_strand_id
1 'polypeptide(L)'
;MPIPFVPPRGRILICDFDLARIHPEITKMRRVVVVSPRSYNRRHGAGPGRCLVVPFSSTAPPEITPAHVAFTADKYACLTEPTWALCDVISSMSHNRLDSVQVGGVNQLESIDEQDMQRIAAGMQHAIGIA
;
A
#
# COMPACT_ATOMS: atom_id res chain seq x y z
N MET A 1 -13.02 4.93 -8.18
CA MET A 1 -13.72 5.82 -7.24
C MET A 1 -12.79 6.22 -6.13
N PRO A 2 -12.67 7.49 -5.80
CA PRO A 2 -11.85 7.89 -4.66
C PRO A 2 -12.48 7.40 -3.36
N ILE A 3 -11.63 7.16 -2.36
CA ILE A 3 -12.12 6.76 -1.04
C ILE A 3 -12.86 7.95 -0.39
N PRO A 4 -14.01 7.69 0.26
CA PRO A 4 -14.78 8.74 0.94
C PRO A 4 -14.37 8.98 2.39
N PHE A 5 -13.30 8.37 2.85
CA PHE A 5 -12.86 8.40 4.24
C PHE A 5 -11.38 8.71 4.33
N VAL A 6 -10.92 9.10 5.53
CA VAL A 6 -9.50 9.25 5.82
C VAL A 6 -8.96 7.89 6.25
N PRO A 7 -8.08 7.25 5.45
CA PRO A 7 -7.63 5.91 5.77
C PRO A 7 -6.71 5.91 6.98
N PRO A 8 -6.84 4.90 7.87
CA PRO A 8 -5.88 4.72 8.96
C PRO A 8 -4.60 4.06 8.47
N ARG A 9 -3.53 4.22 9.22
CA ARG A 9 -2.28 3.50 9.00
C ARG A 9 -2.56 1.99 9.03
N GLY A 10 -2.05 1.27 8.05
CA GLY A 10 -2.22 -0.17 7.93
C GLY A 10 -3.37 -0.61 7.05
N ARG A 11 -4.27 0.30 6.62
CA ARG A 11 -5.40 -0.07 5.77
C ARG A 11 -4.91 -0.58 4.42
N ILE A 12 -5.52 -1.67 3.95
CA ILE A 12 -5.25 -2.23 2.63
C ILE A 12 -6.26 -1.62 1.64
N LEU A 13 -5.76 -0.98 0.61
CA LEU A 13 -6.56 -0.34 -0.44
C LEU A 13 -6.07 -0.82 -1.80
N ILE A 14 -6.80 -0.46 -2.85
CA ILE A 14 -6.33 -0.63 -4.22
C ILE A 14 -5.97 0.73 -4.78
N CYS A 15 -4.87 0.81 -5.50
CA CYS A 15 -4.33 2.05 -6.05
C CYS A 15 -4.11 1.93 -7.55
N ASP A 16 -4.54 2.96 -8.28
CA ASP A 16 -4.29 3.06 -9.71
C ASP A 16 -2.96 3.79 -9.93
N PHE A 17 -1.95 3.03 -10.35
CA PHE A 17 -0.63 3.55 -10.65
C PHE A 17 -0.42 3.85 -12.13
N ASP A 18 -1.41 3.59 -12.99
CA ASP A 18 -1.19 3.64 -14.44
C ASP A 18 -1.00 5.05 -14.99
N LEU A 19 -1.68 6.04 -14.39
CA LEU A 19 -1.63 7.39 -14.93
C LEU A 19 -0.27 8.04 -14.69
N ALA A 20 0.36 8.51 -15.78
CA ALA A 20 1.60 9.27 -15.77
C ALA A 20 2.81 8.51 -15.18
N ARG A 21 2.81 7.18 -15.25
CA ARG A 21 3.93 6.34 -14.79
C ARG A 21 4.75 5.85 -15.98
N ILE A 22 6.06 5.82 -15.79
CA ILE A 22 7.03 5.38 -16.80
C ILE A 22 7.84 4.24 -16.22
N HIS A 23 7.97 3.14 -16.97
CA HIS A 23 8.80 2.01 -16.56
C HIS A 23 10.25 2.48 -16.27
N PRO A 24 10.94 2.06 -15.18
CA PRO A 24 10.57 0.98 -14.26
C PRO A 24 9.73 1.41 -13.04
N GLU A 25 9.09 2.56 -13.08
CA GLU A 25 8.16 2.93 -12.02
C GLU A 25 7.02 1.90 -11.96
N ILE A 26 6.44 1.77 -10.77
CA ILE A 26 5.34 0.84 -10.61
C ILE A 26 4.11 1.32 -11.41
N THR A 27 3.48 0.39 -12.12
CA THR A 27 2.30 0.66 -12.95
C THR A 27 1.18 -0.30 -12.57
N LYS A 28 0.03 -0.16 -13.22
CA LYS A 28 -1.18 -0.99 -13.04
C LYS A 28 -1.92 -0.68 -11.74
N MET A 29 -3.08 -1.30 -11.62
CA MET A 29 -3.85 -1.30 -10.38
C MET A 29 -3.25 -2.33 -9.43
N ARG A 30 -2.90 -1.89 -8.23
CA ARG A 30 -2.26 -2.76 -7.25
C ARG A 30 -2.88 -2.54 -5.88
N ARG A 31 -2.93 -3.61 -5.09
CA ARG A 31 -3.21 -3.48 -3.68
C ARG A 31 -2.04 -2.80 -3.01
N VAL A 32 -2.35 -1.93 -2.06
CA VAL A 32 -1.36 -1.16 -1.31
C VAL A 32 -1.70 -1.18 0.16
N VAL A 33 -0.71 -0.94 1.00
CA VAL A 33 -0.92 -0.68 2.41
C VAL A 33 -0.60 0.78 2.71
N VAL A 34 -1.48 1.44 3.45
CA VAL A 34 -1.27 2.83 3.90
C VAL A 34 -0.27 2.80 5.04
N VAL A 35 0.82 3.55 4.89
CA VAL A 35 1.91 3.56 5.88
C VAL A 35 1.99 4.86 6.67
N SER A 36 1.25 5.88 6.27
CA SER A 36 1.19 7.16 6.97
C SER A 36 -0.02 7.22 7.91
N PRO A 37 0.04 8.00 9.00
CA PRO A 37 -1.05 8.10 9.96
C PRO A 37 -2.19 8.97 9.45
N ARG A 38 -3.37 8.84 10.06
CA ARG A 38 -4.54 9.65 9.69
C ARG A 38 -4.27 11.15 9.73
N SER A 39 -3.44 11.62 10.66
CA SER A 39 -3.09 13.03 10.76
C SER A 39 -2.42 13.57 9.49
N TYR A 40 -1.68 12.70 8.78
CA TYR A 40 -1.08 13.03 7.49
C TYR A 40 -2.05 12.82 6.33
N ASN A 41 -2.92 11.81 6.44
CA ASN A 41 -3.76 11.33 5.34
C ASN A 41 -4.98 12.20 5.08
N ARG A 42 -5.29 13.14 5.94
CA ARG A 42 -6.46 14.01 5.81
C ARG A 42 -6.29 15.02 4.70
N ARG A 43 -7.42 15.59 4.27
CA ARG A 43 -7.41 16.69 3.31
C ARG A 43 -6.76 17.93 3.92
N HIS A 44 -6.05 18.65 3.07
CA HIS A 44 -5.50 19.97 3.39
C HIS A 44 -6.06 20.97 2.39
N GLY A 45 -6.89 21.89 2.87
CA GLY A 45 -7.58 22.85 2.00
C GLY A 45 -8.75 22.22 1.24
N ALA A 46 -9.02 22.68 0.03
CA ALA A 46 -10.18 22.28 -0.75
C ALA A 46 -9.96 21.04 -1.61
N GLY A 47 -8.73 20.62 -1.80
CA GLY A 47 -8.40 19.47 -2.65
C GLY A 47 -8.58 18.13 -1.92
N PRO A 48 -8.44 17.02 -2.64
CA PRO A 48 -8.44 15.70 -2.00
C PRO A 48 -7.23 15.53 -1.10
N GLY A 49 -7.34 14.61 -0.14
CA GLY A 49 -6.21 14.22 0.69
C GLY A 49 -5.23 13.35 -0.08
N ARG A 50 -4.11 13.04 0.55
CA ARG A 50 -3.11 12.11 0.04
C ARG A 50 -2.55 11.30 1.19
N CYS A 51 -1.96 10.15 0.88
CA CYS A 51 -1.29 9.34 1.88
C CYS A 51 -0.08 8.65 1.26
N LEU A 52 0.79 8.15 2.12
CA LEU A 52 1.93 7.34 1.69
C LEU A 52 1.50 5.89 1.66
N VAL A 53 1.82 5.20 0.57
CA VAL A 53 1.46 3.80 0.37
C VAL A 53 2.66 2.99 -0.05
N VAL A 54 2.63 1.69 0.30
CA VAL A 54 3.59 0.68 -0.14
C VAL A 54 2.79 -0.35 -0.94
N PRO A 55 3.18 -0.64 -2.19
CA PRO A 55 2.44 -1.58 -3.02
C PRO A 55 2.77 -3.02 -2.68
N PHE A 56 1.81 -3.90 -2.94
CA PHE A 56 1.99 -5.35 -2.93
C PHE A 56 2.19 -5.86 -4.35
N SER A 57 2.98 -6.91 -4.50
CA SER A 57 3.19 -7.59 -5.78
C SER A 57 3.10 -9.10 -5.56
N SER A 58 2.40 -9.80 -6.43
CA SER A 58 2.36 -11.27 -6.44
C SER A 58 3.57 -11.88 -7.14
N THR A 59 4.36 -11.06 -7.83
CA THR A 59 5.59 -11.49 -8.47
C THR A 59 6.77 -11.20 -7.55
N ALA A 60 7.61 -12.21 -7.31
CA ALA A 60 8.80 -12.03 -6.49
C ALA A 60 9.75 -11.01 -7.15
N PRO A 61 10.37 -10.11 -6.35
CA PRO A 61 11.37 -9.20 -6.89
C PRO A 61 12.56 -9.99 -7.50
N PRO A 62 13.22 -9.43 -8.53
CA PRO A 62 14.40 -10.09 -9.11
C PRO A 62 15.52 -10.33 -8.10
N GLU A 63 15.69 -9.43 -7.15
CA GLU A 63 16.61 -9.57 -6.04
C GLU A 63 15.85 -9.26 -4.75
N ILE A 64 15.79 -10.24 -3.85
CA ILE A 64 15.07 -10.07 -2.57
C ILE A 64 16.02 -9.44 -1.56
N THR A 65 15.59 -8.31 -1.01
CA THR A 65 16.33 -7.55 0.02
C THR A 65 15.47 -7.40 1.26
N PRO A 66 15.98 -6.88 2.38
CA PRO A 66 15.15 -6.61 3.56
C PRO A 66 14.04 -5.58 3.33
N ALA A 67 14.06 -4.85 2.21
CA ALA A 67 12.96 -3.96 1.83
C ALA A 67 11.75 -4.73 1.29
N HIS A 68 11.86 -6.02 1.02
CA HIS A 68 10.79 -6.85 0.48
C HIS A 68 10.23 -7.75 1.57
N VAL A 69 8.98 -7.54 1.94
CA VAL A 69 8.33 -8.24 3.06
C VAL A 69 7.30 -9.23 2.52
N ALA A 70 7.49 -10.51 2.79
CA ALA A 70 6.61 -11.57 2.30
C ALA A 70 5.35 -11.70 3.16
N PHE A 71 4.22 -11.93 2.49
CA PHE A 71 2.93 -12.18 3.11
C PHE A 71 2.34 -13.47 2.52
N THR A 72 1.73 -14.29 3.38
CA THR A 72 1.03 -15.49 2.93
C THR A 72 -0.36 -15.15 2.39
N ALA A 73 -0.95 -16.08 1.61
CA ALA A 73 -2.23 -15.84 0.95
C ALA A 73 -3.42 -15.83 1.91
N ASP A 74 -3.27 -16.39 3.10
CA ASP A 74 -4.41 -16.71 3.97
C ASP A 74 -4.56 -15.80 5.18
N LYS A 75 -3.60 -14.91 5.41
CA LYS A 75 -3.64 -14.06 6.61
C LYS A 75 -4.64 -12.92 6.48
N TYR A 76 -4.75 -12.32 5.29
CA TYR A 76 -5.65 -11.20 5.05
C TYR A 76 -6.57 -11.50 3.87
N ALA A 77 -7.86 -11.21 4.02
CA ALA A 77 -8.84 -11.46 2.96
C ALA A 77 -8.52 -10.66 1.68
N CYS A 78 -7.91 -9.49 1.84
CA CYS A 78 -7.52 -8.66 0.70
C CYS A 78 -6.35 -9.23 -0.10
N LEU A 79 -5.58 -10.14 0.47
CA LEU A 79 -4.41 -10.75 -0.18
C LEU A 79 -4.75 -12.20 -0.50
N THR A 80 -5.17 -12.46 -1.75
CA THR A 80 -5.70 -13.75 -2.16
C THR A 80 -4.63 -14.72 -2.65
N GLU A 81 -3.39 -14.29 -2.73
CA GLU A 81 -2.25 -15.12 -3.12
C GLU A 81 -1.00 -14.64 -2.39
N PRO A 82 0.08 -15.44 -2.33
CA PRO A 82 1.32 -14.98 -1.72
C PRO A 82 1.81 -13.68 -2.37
N THR A 83 2.16 -12.70 -1.58
CA THR A 83 2.57 -11.38 -2.06
C THR A 83 3.81 -10.88 -1.35
N TRP A 84 4.41 -9.87 -1.94
CA TRP A 84 5.54 -9.13 -1.39
C TRP A 84 5.13 -7.68 -1.23
N ALA A 85 5.36 -7.09 -0.06
CA ALA A 85 5.26 -5.66 0.11
C ALA A 85 6.59 -5.04 -0.35
N LEU A 86 6.52 -4.15 -1.33
CA LEU A 86 7.70 -3.53 -1.93
C LEU A 86 8.00 -2.23 -1.21
N CYS A 87 8.68 -2.32 -0.08
CA CYS A 87 8.92 -1.17 0.80
C CYS A 87 9.90 -0.16 0.23
N ASP A 88 10.57 -0.48 -0.88
CA ASP A 88 11.41 0.45 -1.63
C ASP A 88 10.62 1.26 -2.67
N VAL A 89 9.32 1.00 -2.81
CA VAL A 89 8.45 1.71 -3.76
C VAL A 89 7.40 2.53 -2.99
N ILE A 90 7.83 3.23 -1.95
CA ILE A 90 6.95 4.12 -1.18
C ILE A 90 6.51 5.26 -2.09
N SER A 91 5.21 5.51 -2.14
CA SER A 91 4.64 6.53 -3.03
C SER A 91 3.62 7.37 -2.29
N SER A 92 3.62 8.69 -2.58
CA SER A 92 2.59 9.61 -2.10
C SER A 92 1.47 9.63 -3.13
N MET A 93 0.27 9.18 -2.74
CA MET A 93 -0.86 9.04 -3.65
C MET A 93 -2.06 9.86 -3.21
N SER A 94 -2.67 10.56 -4.18
CA SER A 94 -3.95 11.24 -3.98
C SER A 94 -5.04 10.21 -3.65
N HIS A 95 -5.97 10.56 -2.77
CA HIS A 95 -7.15 9.73 -2.51
C HIS A 95 -7.94 9.43 -3.77
N ASN A 96 -7.83 10.27 -4.82
CA ASN A 96 -8.49 10.03 -6.10
C ASN A 96 -7.96 8.80 -6.84
N ARG A 97 -6.79 8.30 -6.47
CA ARG A 97 -6.23 7.07 -7.04
C ARG A 97 -6.50 5.84 -6.21
N LEU A 98 -7.20 5.99 -5.08
CA LEU A 98 -7.39 4.93 -4.09
C LEU A 98 -8.85 4.52 -4.01
N ASP A 99 -9.08 3.23 -3.78
CA ASP A 99 -10.41 2.68 -3.53
C ASP A 99 -10.29 1.52 -2.54
N SER A 100 -11.42 1.10 -1.99
CA SER A 100 -11.47 -0.10 -1.15
C SER A 100 -11.26 -1.34 -2.00
N VAL A 101 -10.57 -2.33 -1.43
CA VAL A 101 -10.47 -3.66 -2.04
C VAL A 101 -11.81 -4.35 -1.91
N GLN A 102 -12.31 -4.93 -3.00
CA GLN A 102 -13.54 -5.72 -2.98
C GLN A 102 -13.20 -7.21 -3.06
N VAL A 103 -13.85 -7.99 -2.21
CA VAL A 103 -13.79 -9.45 -2.25
C VAL A 103 -15.21 -9.96 -2.30
N GLY A 104 -15.57 -10.69 -3.37
CA GLY A 104 -16.93 -11.15 -3.59
C GLY A 104 -17.94 -10.01 -3.70
N GLY A 105 -17.54 -8.88 -4.24
CA GLY A 105 -18.38 -7.70 -4.39
C GLY A 105 -18.58 -6.87 -3.12
N VAL A 106 -17.90 -7.22 -2.03
CA VAL A 106 -18.01 -6.55 -0.74
C VAL A 106 -16.73 -5.77 -0.46
N ASN A 107 -16.87 -4.48 -0.09
CA ASN A 107 -15.74 -3.64 0.32
C ASN A 107 -15.10 -4.20 1.59
N GLN A 108 -13.79 -4.34 1.56
CA GLN A 108 -13.01 -4.78 2.72
C GLN A 108 -12.46 -3.57 3.46
N LEU A 109 -12.68 -3.53 4.76
CA LEU A 109 -12.12 -2.48 5.63
C LEU A 109 -10.97 -3.06 6.46
N GLU A 110 -10.16 -3.87 5.83
CA GLU A 110 -9.11 -4.63 6.48
C GLU A 110 -7.84 -3.82 6.63
N SER A 111 -7.21 -3.93 7.79
CA SER A 111 -5.89 -3.35 8.06
C SER A 111 -4.94 -4.46 8.48
N ILE A 112 -3.66 -4.32 8.15
CA ILE A 112 -2.66 -5.25 8.65
C ILE A 112 -2.48 -5.03 10.16
N ASP A 113 -2.04 -6.09 10.85
CA ASP A 113 -1.80 -6.00 12.28
C ASP A 113 -0.51 -5.23 12.60
N GLU A 114 -0.31 -4.92 13.86
CA GLU A 114 0.85 -4.12 14.29
C GLU A 114 2.17 -4.84 14.03
N GLN A 115 2.20 -6.16 14.18
CA GLN A 115 3.41 -6.93 13.90
C GLN A 115 3.84 -6.81 12.44
N ASP A 116 2.89 -6.94 11.52
CA ASP A 116 3.17 -6.78 10.09
C ASP A 116 3.50 -5.33 9.74
N MET A 117 2.87 -4.37 10.43
CA MET A 117 3.20 -2.97 10.24
C MET A 117 4.66 -2.69 10.64
N GLN A 118 5.14 -3.32 11.72
CA GLN A 118 6.53 -3.21 12.14
C GLN A 118 7.49 -3.82 11.11
N ARG A 119 7.11 -4.93 10.50
CA ARG A 119 7.90 -5.54 9.44
C ARG A 119 8.03 -4.61 8.23
N ILE A 120 6.94 -3.96 7.84
CA ILE A 120 6.94 -2.99 6.74
C ILE A 120 7.76 -1.76 7.12
N ALA A 121 7.63 -1.26 8.35
CA ALA A 121 8.43 -0.13 8.82
C ALA A 121 9.93 -0.43 8.73
N ALA A 122 10.34 -1.63 9.15
CA ALA A 122 11.73 -2.06 9.04
C ALA A 122 12.19 -2.12 7.58
N GLY A 123 11.33 -2.61 6.68
CA GLY A 123 11.63 -2.64 5.25
C GLY A 123 11.80 -1.24 4.65
N MET A 124 10.95 -0.29 5.06
CA MET A 124 11.08 1.10 4.62
C MET A 124 12.36 1.73 5.14
N GLN A 125 12.72 1.49 6.40
CA GLN A 125 13.96 1.99 6.98
C GLN A 125 15.17 1.46 6.22
N HIS A 126 15.17 0.19 5.86
CA HIS A 126 16.22 -0.38 5.04
C HIS A 126 16.31 0.33 3.69
N ALA A 127 15.17 0.55 3.04
CA ALA A 127 15.12 1.15 1.72
C ALA A 127 15.67 2.57 1.68
N ILE A 128 15.50 3.34 2.77
CA ILE A 128 15.98 4.72 2.85
C ILE A 128 17.35 4.83 3.55
N GLY A 129 18.00 3.69 3.83
CA GLY A 129 19.35 3.68 4.38
C GLY A 129 19.44 3.84 5.90
N ILE A 130 18.34 3.68 6.63
CA ILE A 130 18.32 3.66 8.10
C ILE A 130 18.41 2.20 8.51
N ALA A 131 19.48 1.82 9.14
CA ALA A 131 19.71 0.43 9.54
C ALA A 131 18.82 -0.02 10.67
#